data_ded17139188ad258d23436211edb11e0
#
_entry.id   ded17139188ad258d23436211edb11e0
#
_cell.length_a   1.000
_cell.length_b   1.000
_cell.length_c   1.000
_cell.angle_alpha   90.00
_cell.angle_beta   90.00
_cell.angle_gamma   90.00
#
_symmetry.space_group_name_H-M   'P 1'
#
loop_
_entity.id
_entity.type
_entity.pdbx_description
1 polymer ?
#
loop_
_entity_poly.entity_id
_entity_poly.type
_entity_poly.pdbx_seq_one_letter_code
_entity_poly.pdbx_strand_id
1 'polypeptide(L)'
;MQPGLIAGIGLTHLTVYDQRPAPDGLQCGCAHVHAVTDEAYFVLSGVGAIELHDLDRGFRSAPLGPGSFVQFSPGTLHRSVNKSGLTVLAIMGNAGLAERGDARIWFGPDVDADPERYRQLWRLPAEKGLEGALERRDRSVSAYMELLRLWEDDREAYRTELKRFVGVHARTMAPLRERFQEVVSLGPAKWLQSALSRIEGLPLSTASSDAVSFAPEGGEPKLGMCGLLRPMDLFAQI
;
A
#
# COMPACT_ATOMS: atom_id res chain seq x y z
N MET A 1 19.41 14.35 -11.49
CA MET A 1 18.28 13.84 -10.70
C MET A 1 18.69 12.45 -10.24
N GLN A 2 18.83 12.23 -8.93
CA GLN A 2 19.23 10.93 -8.39
C GLN A 2 18.24 9.87 -8.84
N PRO A 3 18.68 8.71 -9.31
CA PRO A 3 17.78 7.61 -9.59
C PRO A 3 17.15 7.17 -8.26
N GLY A 4 15.82 7.02 -8.22
CA GLY A 4 15.15 6.31 -7.12
C GLY A 4 15.69 4.88 -7.01
N LEU A 5 15.05 4.06 -6.19
CA LEU A 5 15.40 2.65 -6.09
C LEU A 5 15.30 1.96 -7.46
N ILE A 6 16.04 0.84 -7.61
CA ILE A 6 16.10 0.05 -8.85
C ILE A 6 14.69 -0.20 -9.40
N ALA A 7 14.55 -0.15 -10.71
CA ALA A 7 13.29 -0.34 -11.43
C ALA A 7 12.16 0.62 -11.02
N GLY A 8 12.46 1.70 -10.29
CA GLY A 8 11.45 2.66 -9.82
C GLY A 8 10.53 2.13 -8.72
N ILE A 9 10.94 1.09 -7.97
CA ILE A 9 10.18 0.59 -6.84
C ILE A 9 10.28 1.54 -5.64
N GLY A 10 9.29 1.48 -4.74
CA GLY A 10 9.34 2.05 -3.40
C GLY A 10 9.56 0.96 -2.36
N LEU A 11 10.36 1.23 -1.34
CA LEU A 11 10.54 0.34 -0.20
C LEU A 11 10.19 1.07 1.08
N THR A 12 9.43 0.40 1.94
CA THR A 12 9.04 0.95 3.24
C THR A 12 9.12 -0.13 4.31
N HIS A 13 9.87 0.16 5.37
CA HIS A 13 9.81 -0.65 6.59
C HIS A 13 8.50 -0.32 7.29
N LEU A 14 7.61 -1.30 7.36
CA LEU A 14 6.27 -1.17 7.91
C LEU A 14 6.12 -2.06 9.14
N THR A 15 5.79 -1.47 10.29
CA THR A 15 5.30 -2.18 11.47
C THR A 15 3.78 -2.06 11.51
N VAL A 16 3.07 -3.17 11.36
CA VAL A 16 1.60 -3.18 11.38
C VAL A 16 1.09 -2.81 12.77
N TYR A 17 0.06 -1.95 12.84
CA TYR A 17 -0.47 -1.44 14.12
C TYR A 17 -0.73 -2.55 15.13
N ASP A 18 -0.22 -2.36 16.35
CA ASP A 18 -0.32 -3.26 17.50
C ASP A 18 -0.62 -2.55 18.83
N GLN A 19 -0.86 -1.24 18.80
CA GLN A 19 -1.03 -0.41 19.98
C GLN A 19 -2.33 -0.70 20.73
N ARG A 20 -3.39 -1.03 20.01
CA ARG A 20 -4.66 -1.53 20.57
C ARG A 20 -5.45 -2.33 19.54
N PRO A 21 -6.32 -3.27 19.96
CA PRO A 21 -7.22 -3.97 19.05
C PRO A 21 -8.17 -3.02 18.31
N ALA A 22 -8.54 -3.39 17.08
CA ALA A 22 -9.60 -2.79 16.30
C ALA A 22 -10.99 -3.29 16.75
N PRO A 23 -12.11 -2.76 16.21
CA PRO A 23 -13.46 -3.19 16.56
C PRO A 23 -13.74 -4.69 16.40
N ASP A 24 -13.03 -5.38 15.52
CA ASP A 24 -13.11 -6.84 15.34
C ASP A 24 -12.23 -7.64 16.32
N GLY A 25 -11.59 -6.98 17.28
CA GLY A 25 -10.71 -7.59 18.26
C GLY A 25 -9.29 -7.88 17.78
N LEU A 26 -8.96 -7.58 16.53
CA LEU A 26 -7.65 -7.83 15.94
C LEU A 26 -6.75 -6.58 15.97
N GLN A 27 -5.44 -6.79 16.03
CA GLN A 27 -4.45 -5.76 15.73
C GLN A 27 -4.21 -5.75 14.22
N CYS A 28 -4.43 -4.63 13.55
CA CYS A 28 -4.42 -4.59 12.08
C CYS A 28 -4.29 -3.18 11.53
N GLY A 29 -4.02 -3.09 10.21
CA GLY A 29 -4.16 -1.88 9.42
C GLY A 29 -5.60 -1.62 8.95
N CYS A 30 -5.81 -0.53 8.20
CA CYS A 30 -7.03 -0.29 7.44
C CYS A 30 -7.13 -1.25 6.26
N ALA A 31 -8.35 -1.66 5.90
CA ALA A 31 -8.59 -2.25 4.59
C ALA A 31 -8.50 -1.16 3.51
N HIS A 32 -7.68 -1.38 2.47
CA HIS A 32 -7.48 -0.39 1.40
C HIS A 32 -7.08 -1.05 0.08
N VAL A 33 -7.12 -0.26 -0.99
CA VAL A 33 -6.80 -0.70 -2.35
C VAL A 33 -5.89 0.31 -3.03
N HIS A 34 -5.05 -0.16 -3.95
CA HIS A 34 -4.32 0.66 -4.92
C HIS A 34 -4.92 0.50 -6.31
N ALA A 35 -4.98 1.59 -7.09
CA ALA A 35 -5.54 1.55 -8.43
C ALA A 35 -4.54 1.17 -9.52
N VAL A 36 -3.27 1.53 -9.34
CA VAL A 36 -2.20 1.39 -10.34
C VAL A 36 -0.98 0.64 -9.79
N THR A 37 -0.74 0.74 -8.49
CA THR A 37 0.45 0.18 -7.85
C THR A 37 0.27 -1.29 -7.52
N ASP A 38 1.16 -2.14 -8.02
CA ASP A 38 1.39 -3.48 -7.46
C ASP A 38 2.09 -3.34 -6.12
N GLU A 39 1.72 -4.20 -5.17
CA GLU A 39 2.31 -4.20 -3.84
C GLU A 39 2.72 -5.61 -3.43
N ALA A 40 3.83 -5.69 -2.70
CA ALA A 40 4.29 -6.93 -2.11
C ALA A 40 4.80 -6.69 -0.69
N TYR A 41 4.69 -7.73 0.14
CA TYR A 41 5.30 -7.75 1.47
C TYR A 41 6.32 -8.88 1.57
N PHE A 42 7.50 -8.54 2.07
CA PHE A 42 8.47 -9.49 2.57
C PHE A 42 8.52 -9.37 4.09
N VAL A 43 8.22 -10.45 4.80
CA VAL A 43 8.15 -10.43 6.27
C VAL A 43 9.54 -10.44 6.87
N LEU A 44 9.89 -9.39 7.62
CA LEU A 44 11.15 -9.24 8.33
C LEU A 44 11.10 -9.94 9.69
N SER A 45 10.02 -9.73 10.44
CA SER A 45 9.85 -10.32 11.78
C SER A 45 8.38 -10.40 12.17
N GLY A 46 8.10 -11.13 13.25
CA GLY A 46 6.77 -11.31 13.78
C GLY A 46 5.90 -12.25 12.96
N VAL A 47 4.65 -12.39 13.34
CA VAL A 47 3.67 -13.24 12.69
C VAL A 47 2.33 -12.55 12.55
N GLY A 48 1.60 -12.91 11.49
CA GLY A 48 0.30 -12.33 11.21
C GLY A 48 -0.41 -12.98 10.04
N ALA A 49 -1.20 -12.21 9.34
CA ALA A 49 -1.85 -12.61 8.09
C ALA A 49 -2.06 -11.40 7.19
N ILE A 50 -2.21 -11.65 5.91
CA ILE A 50 -2.75 -10.71 4.94
C ILE A 50 -4.12 -11.20 4.48
N GLU A 51 -5.12 -10.36 4.57
CA GLU A 51 -6.45 -10.57 4.04
C GLU A 51 -6.58 -9.86 2.70
N LEU A 52 -7.06 -10.58 1.69
CA LEU A 52 -7.12 -10.15 0.30
C LEU A 52 -8.52 -10.36 -0.25
N HIS A 53 -9.04 -9.39 -1.00
CA HIS A 53 -10.30 -9.48 -1.73
C HIS A 53 -10.08 -9.06 -3.17
N ASP A 54 -10.48 -9.90 -4.10
CA ASP A 54 -10.56 -9.57 -5.50
C ASP A 54 -11.86 -10.08 -6.12
N LEU A 55 -12.18 -9.60 -7.33
CA LEU A 55 -13.44 -9.91 -8.00
C LEU A 55 -13.54 -11.37 -8.48
N ASP A 56 -12.40 -12.01 -8.73
CA ASP A 56 -12.36 -13.37 -9.28
C ASP A 56 -12.46 -14.43 -8.18
N ARG A 57 -11.63 -14.30 -7.14
CA ARG A 57 -11.46 -15.31 -6.08
C ARG A 57 -12.21 -14.96 -4.79
N GLY A 58 -12.59 -13.69 -4.62
CA GLY A 58 -13.23 -13.20 -3.41
C GLY A 58 -12.25 -13.07 -2.24
N PHE A 59 -12.73 -13.34 -1.04
CA PHE A 59 -11.92 -13.24 0.18
C PHE A 59 -10.93 -14.40 0.34
N ARG A 60 -9.72 -14.07 0.72
CA ARG A 60 -8.67 -15.02 1.11
C ARG A 60 -7.86 -14.45 2.26
N SER A 61 -7.40 -15.31 3.15
CA SER A 61 -6.44 -14.96 4.19
C SER A 61 -5.20 -15.84 4.03
N ALA A 62 -4.02 -15.22 3.95
CA ALA A 62 -2.74 -15.90 3.87
C ALA A 62 -1.91 -15.64 5.13
N PRO A 63 -1.37 -16.69 5.78
CA PRO A 63 -0.53 -16.53 6.95
C PRO A 63 0.80 -15.88 6.56
N LEU A 64 1.31 -15.01 7.44
CA LEU A 64 2.59 -14.32 7.31
C LEU A 64 3.50 -14.67 8.48
N GLY A 65 4.74 -15.03 8.17
CA GLY A 65 5.81 -15.27 9.14
C GLY A 65 7.16 -14.88 8.52
N PRO A 66 8.26 -14.84 9.30
CA PRO A 66 9.57 -14.41 8.81
C PRO A 66 9.99 -15.14 7.52
N GLY A 67 10.41 -14.38 6.51
CA GLY A 67 10.76 -14.90 5.19
C GLY A 67 9.57 -15.15 4.25
N SER A 68 8.31 -14.99 4.70
CA SER A 68 7.16 -15.07 3.81
C SER A 68 7.18 -13.89 2.82
N PHE A 69 6.80 -14.18 1.57
CA PHE A 69 6.59 -13.18 0.54
C PHE A 69 5.18 -13.31 -0.02
N VAL A 70 4.48 -12.20 -0.15
CA VAL A 70 3.17 -12.11 -0.79
C VAL A 70 3.15 -10.91 -1.72
N GLN A 71 2.59 -11.10 -2.91
CA GLN A 71 2.39 -10.02 -3.89
C GLN A 71 0.95 -10.04 -4.37
N PHE A 72 0.39 -8.85 -4.58
CA PHE A 72 -0.96 -8.67 -5.10
C PHE A 72 -1.02 -7.49 -6.06
N SER A 73 -1.92 -7.60 -7.02
CA SER A 73 -2.07 -6.63 -8.11
C SER A 73 -3.00 -5.47 -7.72
N PRO A 74 -2.95 -4.36 -8.48
CA PRO A 74 -3.91 -3.26 -8.34
C PRO A 74 -5.35 -3.77 -8.34
N GLY A 75 -6.22 -3.08 -7.61
CA GLY A 75 -7.61 -3.46 -7.43
C GLY A 75 -7.87 -4.53 -6.37
N THR A 76 -6.82 -5.11 -5.77
CA THR A 76 -6.97 -6.02 -4.62
C THR A 76 -7.16 -5.22 -3.34
N LEU A 77 -8.36 -5.29 -2.75
CA LEU A 77 -8.60 -4.76 -1.40
C LEU A 77 -7.85 -5.65 -0.41
N HIS A 78 -7.02 -5.06 0.43
CA HIS A 78 -6.19 -5.83 1.35
C HIS A 78 -6.10 -5.19 2.74
N ARG A 79 -5.83 -6.04 3.75
CA ARG A 79 -5.65 -5.66 5.15
C ARG A 79 -4.61 -6.55 5.82
N SER A 80 -3.61 -5.95 6.44
CA SER A 80 -2.64 -6.67 7.27
C SER A 80 -3.16 -6.86 8.68
N VAL A 81 -3.09 -8.08 9.18
CA VAL A 81 -3.42 -8.48 10.56
C VAL A 81 -2.15 -8.84 11.30
N ASN A 82 -1.89 -8.17 12.42
CA ASN A 82 -0.73 -8.40 13.29
C ASN A 82 -1.13 -9.33 14.44
N LYS A 83 -0.55 -10.52 14.50
CA LYS A 83 -0.73 -11.44 15.63
C LYS A 83 0.34 -11.29 16.71
N SER A 84 1.56 -10.93 16.28
CA SER A 84 2.68 -10.69 17.20
C SER A 84 3.83 -10.00 16.47
N GLY A 85 4.00 -8.70 16.66
CA GLY A 85 5.15 -7.92 16.20
C GLY A 85 5.38 -7.95 14.69
N LEU A 86 4.32 -8.05 13.87
CA LEU A 86 4.43 -8.17 12.42
C LEU A 86 5.08 -6.93 11.82
N THR A 87 6.27 -7.14 11.26
CA THR A 87 7.05 -6.13 10.55
C THR A 87 7.42 -6.66 9.18
N VAL A 88 7.15 -5.86 8.15
CA VAL A 88 7.37 -6.22 6.76
C VAL A 88 8.18 -5.16 6.02
N LEU A 89 8.88 -5.57 4.98
CA LEU A 89 9.32 -4.68 3.92
C LEU A 89 8.18 -4.59 2.90
N ALA A 90 7.48 -3.47 2.87
CA ALA A 90 6.50 -3.17 1.84
C ALA A 90 7.24 -2.72 0.58
N ILE A 91 6.96 -3.38 -0.53
CA ILE A 91 7.57 -3.17 -1.84
C ILE A 91 6.46 -2.67 -2.76
N MET A 92 6.58 -1.42 -3.20
CA MET A 92 5.59 -0.79 -4.06
C MET A 92 6.14 -0.67 -5.48
N GLY A 93 5.39 -1.13 -6.46
CA GLY A 93 5.62 -0.73 -7.84
C GLY A 93 5.38 0.76 -8.03
N ASN A 94 6.08 1.41 -8.95
CA ASN A 94 5.85 2.82 -9.25
C ASN A 94 5.94 3.75 -8.03
N ALA A 95 7.12 3.83 -7.41
CA ALA A 95 7.36 4.66 -6.22
C ALA A 95 6.78 6.08 -6.35
N GLY A 96 6.06 6.54 -5.35
CA GLY A 96 5.46 7.86 -5.28
C GLY A 96 4.02 7.96 -5.78
N LEU A 97 3.40 6.89 -6.30
CA LEU A 97 1.97 6.92 -6.66
C LEU A 97 1.06 6.90 -5.43
N ALA A 98 1.39 6.10 -4.43
CA ALA A 98 0.60 6.00 -3.21
C ALA A 98 0.45 7.37 -2.52
N GLU A 99 1.54 8.15 -2.44
CA GLU A 99 1.56 9.51 -1.87
C GLU A 99 0.80 10.52 -2.73
N ARG A 100 0.53 10.19 -3.98
CA ARG A 100 -0.19 11.06 -4.94
C ARG A 100 -1.65 10.70 -5.10
N GLY A 101 -2.16 9.78 -4.28
CA GLY A 101 -3.57 9.46 -4.21
C GLY A 101 -3.98 8.15 -4.87
N ASP A 102 -3.04 7.26 -5.20
CA ASP A 102 -3.31 5.93 -5.75
C ASP A 102 -4.04 5.00 -4.77
N ALA A 103 -4.02 5.30 -3.49
CA ALA A 103 -4.63 4.48 -2.46
C ALA A 103 -6.02 4.96 -2.04
N ARG A 104 -6.93 4.02 -1.73
CA ARG A 104 -8.24 4.30 -1.15
C ARG A 104 -8.55 3.36 0.02
N ILE A 105 -8.88 3.93 1.18
CA ILE A 105 -9.33 3.18 2.35
C ILE A 105 -10.81 2.79 2.16
N TRP A 106 -11.16 1.59 2.58
CA TRP A 106 -12.54 1.13 2.69
C TRP A 106 -13.19 1.74 3.93
N PHE A 107 -14.22 2.56 3.73
CA PHE A 107 -15.06 3.12 4.79
C PHE A 107 -16.54 2.77 4.63
N GLY A 108 -16.87 1.91 3.65
CA GLY A 108 -18.22 1.49 3.34
C GLY A 108 -18.95 2.37 2.32
N PRO A 109 -20.09 1.88 1.79
CA PRO A 109 -20.82 2.52 0.69
C PRO A 109 -21.32 3.94 1.01
N ASP A 110 -21.78 4.18 2.21
CA ASP A 110 -22.32 5.49 2.63
C ASP A 110 -21.24 6.59 2.59
N VAL A 111 -20.02 6.23 2.99
CA VAL A 111 -18.88 7.16 2.94
C VAL A 111 -18.40 7.35 1.51
N ASP A 112 -18.39 6.29 0.71
CA ASP A 112 -17.98 6.37 -0.69
C ASP A 112 -18.92 7.21 -1.55
N ALA A 113 -20.20 7.31 -1.18
CA ALA A 113 -21.20 8.15 -1.84
C ALA A 113 -21.02 9.65 -1.56
N ASP A 114 -20.29 10.02 -0.50
CA ASP A 114 -20.05 11.39 -0.07
C ASP A 114 -18.55 11.73 -0.10
N PRO A 115 -18.05 12.39 -1.17
CA PRO A 115 -16.64 12.75 -1.31
C PRO A 115 -16.10 13.65 -0.19
N GLU A 116 -16.95 14.51 0.40
CA GLU A 116 -16.52 15.37 1.50
C GLU A 116 -16.34 14.59 2.79
N ARG A 117 -17.30 13.73 3.12
CA ARG A 117 -17.19 12.83 4.25
C ARG A 117 -16.00 11.88 4.12
N TYR A 118 -15.75 11.37 2.89
CA TYR A 118 -14.55 10.56 2.63
C TYR A 118 -13.28 11.34 2.93
N ARG A 119 -13.14 12.58 2.44
CA ARG A 119 -11.97 13.43 2.68
C ARG A 119 -11.76 13.73 4.16
N GLN A 120 -12.83 13.97 4.92
CA GLN A 120 -12.75 14.19 6.37
C GLN A 120 -12.22 12.97 7.12
N LEU A 121 -12.67 11.77 6.74
CA LEU A 121 -12.20 10.50 7.36
C LEU A 121 -10.79 10.11 6.90
N TRP A 122 -10.44 10.42 5.65
CA TRP A 122 -9.12 10.17 5.11
C TRP A 122 -8.05 11.03 5.79
N ARG A 123 -8.36 12.29 6.07
CA ARG A 123 -7.43 13.21 6.71
C ARG A 123 -6.99 12.70 8.06
N LEU A 124 -5.70 12.85 8.31
CA LEU A 124 -5.10 12.62 9.63
C LEU A 124 -4.55 13.97 10.12
N PRO A 125 -5.31 14.72 10.92
CA PRO A 125 -4.82 15.96 11.51
C PRO A 125 -3.58 15.71 12.37
N ALA A 126 -2.54 16.51 12.21
CA ALA A 126 -1.25 16.30 12.87
C ALA A 126 -1.39 16.26 14.41
N GLU A 127 -2.29 17.06 14.96
CA GLU A 127 -2.58 17.14 16.40
C GLU A 127 -3.18 15.87 16.98
N LYS A 128 -3.81 15.03 16.15
CA LYS A 128 -4.37 13.74 16.59
C LYS A 128 -3.34 12.62 16.68
N GLY A 129 -2.23 12.76 15.97
CA GLY A 129 -1.13 11.80 16.03
C GLY A 129 -1.59 10.35 15.85
N LEU A 130 -1.00 9.45 16.64
CA LEU A 130 -1.29 8.02 16.60
C LEU A 130 -2.75 7.70 16.91
N GLU A 131 -3.37 8.39 17.88
CA GLU A 131 -4.77 8.13 18.22
C GLU A 131 -5.71 8.41 17.04
N GLY A 132 -5.50 9.49 16.31
CA GLY A 132 -6.27 9.76 15.09
C GLY A 132 -6.06 8.72 13.98
N ALA A 133 -4.85 8.16 13.87
CA ALA A 133 -4.58 7.07 12.92
C ALA A 133 -5.33 5.78 13.33
N LEU A 134 -5.38 5.48 14.62
CA LEU A 134 -6.14 4.35 15.16
C LEU A 134 -7.65 4.56 15.05
N GLU A 135 -8.16 5.77 15.28
CA GLU A 135 -9.58 6.11 15.03
C GLU A 135 -9.95 5.91 13.54
N ARG A 136 -9.10 6.36 12.62
CA ARG A 136 -9.29 6.15 11.18
C ARG A 136 -9.31 4.67 10.83
N ARG A 137 -8.38 3.88 11.38
CA ARG A 137 -8.34 2.43 11.24
C ARG A 137 -9.64 1.79 11.74
N ASP A 138 -10.10 2.17 12.92
CA ASP A 138 -11.29 1.57 13.54
C ASP A 138 -12.56 1.81 12.71
N ARG A 139 -12.70 2.99 12.10
CA ARG A 139 -13.78 3.28 11.16
C ARG A 139 -13.72 2.41 9.91
N SER A 140 -12.51 2.21 9.37
CA SER A 140 -12.28 1.29 8.25
C SER A 140 -12.66 -0.15 8.62
N VAL A 141 -12.20 -0.62 9.79
CA VAL A 141 -12.46 -1.99 10.25
C VAL A 141 -13.95 -2.22 10.53
N SER A 142 -14.64 -1.26 11.13
CA SER A 142 -16.10 -1.38 11.36
C SER A 142 -16.86 -1.58 10.04
N ALA A 143 -16.52 -0.82 8.99
CA ALA A 143 -17.12 -0.99 7.67
C ALA A 143 -16.67 -2.30 6.99
N TYR A 144 -15.43 -2.72 7.24
CA TYR A 144 -14.88 -3.95 6.68
C TYR A 144 -15.55 -5.22 7.24
N MET A 145 -15.95 -5.21 8.51
CA MET A 145 -16.71 -6.30 9.11
C MET A 145 -18.02 -6.55 8.37
N GLU A 146 -18.69 -5.51 7.87
CA GLU A 146 -19.89 -5.66 7.04
C GLU A 146 -19.57 -6.31 5.69
N LEU A 147 -18.44 -6.00 5.08
CA LEU A 147 -18.00 -6.65 3.85
C LEU A 147 -17.70 -8.14 4.08
N LEU A 148 -17.07 -8.49 5.20
CA LEU A 148 -16.85 -9.89 5.57
C LEU A 148 -18.17 -10.62 5.81
N ARG A 149 -19.16 -9.99 6.45
CA ARG A 149 -20.49 -10.57 6.62
C ARG A 149 -21.17 -10.83 5.28
N LEU A 150 -21.08 -9.90 4.33
CA LEU A 150 -21.59 -10.14 2.98
C LEU A 150 -20.88 -11.31 2.29
N TRP A 151 -19.56 -11.46 2.52
CA TRP A 151 -18.83 -12.62 2.00
C TRP A 151 -19.36 -13.95 2.53
N GLU A 152 -19.82 -14.03 3.77
CA GLU A 152 -20.34 -15.24 4.38
C GLU A 152 -21.80 -15.49 3.97
N ASP A 153 -22.64 -14.43 3.99
CA ASP A 153 -24.09 -14.55 3.88
C ASP A 153 -24.62 -14.39 2.46
N ASP A 154 -24.01 -13.50 1.63
CA ASP A 154 -24.49 -13.15 0.27
C ASP A 154 -23.33 -12.80 -0.67
N ARG A 155 -22.86 -13.82 -1.39
CA ARG A 155 -21.72 -13.70 -2.33
C ARG A 155 -21.99 -12.75 -3.50
N GLU A 156 -23.24 -12.60 -3.91
CA GLU A 156 -23.61 -11.68 -5.00
C GLU A 156 -23.58 -10.24 -4.53
N ALA A 157 -24.18 -9.95 -3.39
CA ALA A 157 -24.09 -8.63 -2.75
C ALA A 157 -22.63 -8.25 -2.44
N TYR A 158 -21.84 -9.18 -1.93
CA TYR A 158 -20.39 -8.97 -1.72
C TYR A 158 -19.67 -8.56 -3.01
N ARG A 159 -19.85 -9.31 -4.12
CA ARG A 159 -19.19 -8.98 -5.41
C ARG A 159 -19.65 -7.65 -5.96
N THR A 160 -20.94 -7.36 -5.84
CA THR A 160 -21.52 -6.08 -6.26
C THR A 160 -20.89 -4.92 -5.51
N GLU A 161 -20.75 -5.06 -4.20
CA GLU A 161 -20.17 -4.04 -3.35
C GLU A 161 -18.67 -3.84 -3.61
N LEU A 162 -17.91 -4.91 -3.73
CA LEU A 162 -16.49 -4.82 -4.06
C LEU A 162 -16.27 -4.17 -5.43
N LYS A 163 -17.06 -4.55 -6.44
CA LYS A 163 -17.02 -3.94 -7.77
C LYS A 163 -17.39 -2.45 -7.73
N ARG A 164 -18.40 -2.09 -6.95
CA ARG A 164 -18.79 -0.70 -6.72
C ARG A 164 -17.61 0.11 -6.16
N PHE A 165 -16.96 -0.38 -5.10
CA PHE A 165 -15.84 0.28 -4.44
C PHE A 165 -14.66 0.50 -5.38
N VAL A 166 -14.21 -0.54 -6.09
CA VAL A 166 -13.13 -0.44 -7.08
C VAL A 166 -13.49 0.56 -8.18
N GLY A 167 -14.75 0.55 -8.63
CA GLY A 167 -15.25 1.51 -9.62
C GLY A 167 -15.27 2.96 -9.12
N VAL A 168 -15.62 3.19 -7.85
CA VAL A 168 -15.53 4.54 -7.24
C VAL A 168 -14.08 4.98 -7.21
N HIS A 169 -13.16 4.11 -6.79
CA HIS A 169 -11.74 4.43 -6.76
C HIS A 169 -11.20 4.78 -8.15
N ALA A 170 -11.47 3.96 -9.16
CA ALA A 170 -11.03 4.21 -10.53
C ALA A 170 -11.50 5.59 -11.04
N ARG A 171 -12.76 5.97 -10.77
CA ARG A 171 -13.28 7.30 -11.14
C ARG A 171 -12.58 8.44 -10.42
N THR A 172 -12.23 8.27 -9.14
CA THR A 172 -11.50 9.30 -8.37
C THR A 172 -10.06 9.46 -8.84
N MET A 173 -9.48 8.43 -9.49
CA MET A 173 -8.12 8.47 -10.05
C MET A 173 -8.05 9.11 -11.44
N ALA A 174 -9.14 9.14 -12.18
CA ALA A 174 -9.17 9.67 -13.56
C ALA A 174 -8.57 11.09 -13.69
N PRO A 175 -8.86 12.05 -12.80
CA PRO A 175 -8.24 13.39 -12.83
C PRO A 175 -6.73 13.41 -12.54
N LEU A 176 -6.17 12.34 -11.97
CA LEU A 176 -4.75 12.24 -11.58
C LEU A 176 -3.90 11.55 -12.66
N ARG A 177 -4.49 11.17 -13.80
CA ARG A 177 -3.83 10.39 -14.86
C ARG A 177 -2.49 10.98 -15.28
N GLU A 178 -2.45 12.26 -15.63
CA GLU A 178 -1.21 12.92 -16.10
C GLU A 178 -0.11 12.87 -15.04
N ARG A 179 -0.48 13.13 -13.78
CA ARG A 179 0.45 13.05 -12.66
C ARG A 179 0.99 11.64 -12.44
N PHE A 180 0.16 10.62 -12.63
CA PHE A 180 0.59 9.23 -12.55
C PHE A 180 1.50 8.84 -13.71
N GLN A 181 1.18 9.29 -14.94
CA GLN A 181 2.02 9.10 -16.11
C GLN A 181 3.42 9.72 -15.92
N GLU A 182 3.50 10.91 -15.33
CA GLU A 182 4.76 11.55 -15.00
C GLU A 182 5.61 10.69 -14.08
N VAL A 183 5.04 10.18 -12.98
CA VAL A 183 5.75 9.29 -12.03
C VAL A 183 6.28 8.05 -12.72
N VAL A 184 5.45 7.37 -13.50
CA VAL A 184 5.85 6.14 -14.22
C VAL A 184 6.94 6.44 -15.25
N SER A 185 6.84 7.57 -15.96
CA SER A 185 7.82 7.97 -16.97
C SER A 185 9.19 8.32 -16.38
N LEU A 186 9.20 8.99 -15.23
CA LEU A 186 10.44 9.40 -14.56
C LEU A 186 11.05 8.28 -13.69
N GLY A 187 10.29 7.30 -13.30
CA GLY A 187 10.68 6.14 -12.51
C GLY A 187 10.87 4.89 -13.38
N PRO A 188 9.93 3.94 -13.37
CA PRO A 188 10.07 2.62 -14.01
C PRO A 188 10.43 2.68 -15.49
N ALA A 189 9.82 3.57 -16.29
CA ALA A 189 10.08 3.66 -17.72
C ALA A 189 11.53 4.11 -18.01
N LYS A 190 12.07 5.03 -17.22
CA LYS A 190 13.46 5.45 -17.32
C LYS A 190 14.45 4.33 -17.01
N TRP A 191 14.15 3.51 -16.01
CA TRP A 191 14.94 2.33 -15.69
C TRP A 191 14.93 1.31 -16.82
N LEU A 192 13.77 1.05 -17.42
CA LEU A 192 13.62 0.17 -18.57
C LEU A 192 14.45 0.68 -19.76
N GLN A 193 14.35 1.96 -20.12
CA GLN A 193 15.13 2.56 -21.20
C GLN A 193 16.64 2.44 -20.96
N SER A 194 17.09 2.70 -19.72
CA SER A 194 18.50 2.54 -19.36
C SER A 194 18.98 1.10 -19.50
N ALA A 195 18.14 0.12 -19.17
CA ALA A 195 18.46 -1.30 -19.35
C ALA A 195 18.59 -1.67 -20.83
N LEU A 196 17.65 -1.23 -21.67
CA LEU A 196 17.69 -1.46 -23.13
C LEU A 196 18.94 -0.84 -23.77
N SER A 197 19.26 0.41 -23.43
CA SER A 197 20.49 1.06 -23.95
C SER A 197 21.76 0.33 -23.53
N ARG A 198 21.79 -0.24 -22.33
CA ARG A 198 22.94 -1.07 -21.90
C ARG A 198 23.08 -2.36 -22.70
N ILE A 199 21.96 -2.99 -23.05
CA ILE A 199 21.95 -4.18 -23.91
C ILE A 199 22.50 -3.86 -25.31
N GLU A 200 22.06 -2.74 -25.90
CA GLU A 200 22.54 -2.29 -27.21
C GLU A 200 24.04 -1.98 -27.20
N GLY A 201 24.59 -1.49 -26.08
CA GLY A 201 26.00 -1.14 -25.91
C GLY A 201 26.91 -2.31 -25.50
N LEU A 202 26.45 -3.55 -25.50
CA LEU A 202 27.31 -4.70 -25.19
C LEU A 202 28.29 -5.02 -26.31
N PRO A 203 29.57 -5.39 -26.01
CA PRO A 203 30.18 -5.54 -24.69
C PRO A 203 30.43 -4.19 -23.99
N LEU A 204 30.23 -4.14 -22.68
CA LEU A 204 30.45 -2.92 -21.90
C LEU A 204 31.92 -2.50 -21.95
N SER A 205 32.20 -1.32 -22.47
CA SER A 205 33.45 -0.64 -22.26
C SER A 205 33.31 0.24 -21.01
N THR A 206 33.95 -0.08 -19.91
CA THR A 206 34.08 0.73 -18.70
C THR A 206 32.82 1.55 -18.32
N ALA A 207 31.89 0.94 -17.64
CA ALA A 207 30.82 1.70 -16.97
C ALA A 207 31.37 2.25 -15.66
N SER A 208 31.33 3.56 -15.45
CA SER A 208 31.39 4.11 -14.12
C SER A 208 30.03 3.83 -13.47
N SER A 209 29.99 3.19 -12.34
CA SER A 209 28.76 2.97 -11.57
C SER A 209 28.91 3.70 -10.25
N ASP A 210 27.98 4.63 -9.98
CA ASP A 210 27.85 5.19 -8.66
C ASP A 210 27.02 4.22 -7.81
N ALA A 211 27.61 3.74 -6.73
CA ALA A 211 26.86 2.99 -5.72
C ALA A 211 26.19 3.98 -4.75
N VAL A 212 24.93 3.72 -4.43
CA VAL A 212 24.19 4.51 -3.47
C VAL A 212 23.69 3.63 -2.32
N SER A 213 23.62 4.21 -1.14
CA SER A 213 23.10 3.58 0.06
C SER A 213 21.76 4.21 0.42
N PHE A 214 20.81 3.37 0.81
CA PHE A 214 19.51 3.78 1.33
C PHE A 214 19.33 3.22 2.74
N ALA A 215 18.70 4.01 3.59
CA ALA A 215 18.29 3.59 4.92
C ALA A 215 16.84 4.00 5.17
N PRO A 216 16.13 3.37 6.12
CA PRO A 216 14.85 3.87 6.58
C PRO A 216 15.00 5.32 7.07
N GLU A 217 14.02 6.16 6.75
CA GLU A 217 13.96 7.53 7.29
C GLU A 217 14.14 7.52 8.81
N GLY A 218 15.02 8.39 9.29
CA GLY A 218 15.24 8.59 10.74
C GLY A 218 14.07 9.34 11.40
N GLY A 219 14.11 9.42 12.74
CA GLY A 219 13.07 10.11 13.51
C GLY A 219 11.81 9.26 13.74
N GLU A 220 10.71 9.95 14.06
CA GLU A 220 9.43 9.30 14.31
C GLU A 220 8.84 8.69 13.01
N PRO A 221 8.25 7.48 13.09
CA PRO A 221 7.66 6.87 11.92
C PRO A 221 6.44 7.64 11.44
N LYS A 222 6.20 7.64 10.12
CA LYS A 222 4.97 8.18 9.53
C LYS A 222 3.78 7.27 9.84
N LEU A 223 2.63 7.88 10.08
CA LEU A 223 1.38 7.17 10.36
C LEU A 223 0.67 6.80 9.06
N GLY A 224 0.82 5.56 8.64
CA GLY A 224 0.24 5.03 7.41
C GLY A 224 -1.19 4.48 7.57
N MET A 225 -1.69 3.87 6.51
CA MET A 225 -2.95 3.11 6.54
C MET A 225 -2.77 1.76 7.25
N CYS A 226 -1.64 1.09 7.02
CA CYS A 226 -1.35 -0.26 7.52
C CYS A 226 -0.68 -0.26 8.89
N GLY A 227 0.02 0.83 9.27
CA GLY A 227 0.84 0.87 10.46
C GLY A 227 1.82 2.04 10.47
N LEU A 228 2.91 1.84 11.19
CA LEU A 228 4.02 2.77 11.33
C LEU A 228 5.00 2.57 10.17
N LEU A 229 5.23 3.62 9.37
CA LEU A 229 6.00 3.58 8.14
C LEU A 229 7.35 4.29 8.29
N ARG A 230 8.41 3.65 7.84
CA ARG A 230 9.73 4.26 7.61
C ARG A 230 10.13 3.99 6.16
N PRO A 231 9.81 4.89 5.22
CA PRO A 231 10.26 4.79 3.85
C PRO A 231 11.78 4.71 3.76
N MET A 232 12.31 4.05 2.73
CA MET A 232 13.73 4.06 2.43
C MET A 232 14.11 5.42 1.86
N ASP A 233 15.11 6.04 2.47
CA ASP A 233 15.63 7.33 2.07
C ASP A 233 17.07 7.21 1.58
N LEU A 234 17.47 8.11 0.69
CA LEU A 234 18.84 8.17 0.20
C LEU A 234 19.78 8.60 1.34
N PHE A 235 20.67 7.71 1.74
CA PHE A 235 21.58 7.95 2.87
C PHE A 235 22.92 8.55 2.42
N ALA A 236 23.59 7.93 1.45
CA ALA A 236 24.88 8.37 0.94
C ALA A 236 25.19 7.76 -0.43
N GLN A 237 26.04 8.43 -1.19
CA GLN A 237 26.79 7.80 -2.27
C GLN A 237 27.98 7.07 -1.65
N ILE A 238 28.24 5.85 -2.11
CA ILE A 238 29.33 5.00 -1.65
C ILE A 238 30.49 5.10 -2.61
#